data_4a708a1b3fe2f995520a72ae88192e9a
#
_entry.id   4a708a1b3fe2f995520a72ae88192e9a
#
_cell.length_a   1.000
_cell.length_b   1.000
_cell.length_c   1.000
_cell.angle_alpha   90.00
_cell.angle_beta   90.00
_cell.angle_gamma   90.00
#
_symmetry.space_group_name_H-M   'P 1'
#
loop_
_entity.id
_entity.type
_entity.pdbx_description
1 polymer ?
#
loop_
_entity_poly.entity_id
_entity_poly.type
_entity_poly.pdbx_seq_one_letter_code
_entity_poly.pdbx_strand_id
1 'polypeptide(L)'
;MFQNLEILHEVIFTVENIKNYLDFLINEKNLYVTLHGAGINKSSLAPYNIHTNPYCLYVKSFCENWDECIKRQSAVYKKCADGAFFGSCYCGVGEYVFPVSYKGKTYGFVSVSGYKGSVQKRDHAADKYTMNGAELKKLYSQCLSDEIPDIKSISTLIEPLCAMLVINSLDKPDIFKDSENDYIYGHICSILNAKYAEKLTISEIAKSCHCSESYASHIFKKVSGKTINGYLTEIRISKAKTLLENSGASLSN
;
A
#
# COMPACT_ATOMS: atom_id res chain seq x y z
N MET A 1 26.64 26.70 -7.81
CA MET A 1 25.19 26.48 -7.68
C MET A 1 24.80 25.01 -7.83
N PHE A 2 25.42 24.22 -8.73
CA PHE A 2 25.12 22.80 -8.92
C PHE A 2 25.66 21.88 -7.81
N GLN A 3 26.80 22.17 -7.19
CA GLN A 3 27.35 21.40 -6.06
C GLN A 3 26.44 21.42 -4.82
N ASN A 4 25.68 22.50 -4.59
CA ASN A 4 24.72 22.55 -3.49
C ASN A 4 23.46 21.69 -3.72
N LEU A 5 23.13 21.41 -4.98
CA LEU A 5 22.02 20.50 -5.33
C LEU A 5 22.38 19.04 -5.12
N GLU A 6 23.64 18.65 -5.37
CA GLU A 6 24.13 17.28 -5.09
C GLU A 6 24.16 17.01 -3.59
N ILE A 7 24.62 17.97 -2.77
CA ILE A 7 24.61 17.84 -1.29
C ILE A 7 23.18 17.77 -0.75
N LEU A 8 22.25 18.56 -1.28
CA LEU A 8 20.83 18.50 -0.94
C LEU A 8 20.21 17.14 -1.31
N HIS A 9 20.63 16.58 -2.46
CA HIS A 9 20.19 15.26 -2.90
C HIS A 9 20.64 14.14 -1.94
N GLU A 10 21.89 14.17 -1.51
CA GLU A 10 22.43 13.16 -0.58
C GLU A 10 21.83 13.24 0.83
N VAL A 11 21.45 14.44 1.29
CA VAL A 11 21.03 14.66 2.68
C VAL A 11 19.51 14.59 2.86
N ILE A 12 18.71 15.09 1.90
CA ILE A 12 17.26 15.30 2.10
C ILE A 12 16.42 14.18 1.47
N PHE A 13 16.89 13.55 0.41
CA PHE A 13 16.09 12.60 -0.40
C PHE A 13 16.54 11.15 -0.27
N THR A 14 17.16 10.80 0.86
CA THR A 14 17.49 9.39 1.15
C THR A 14 16.21 8.56 1.29
N VAL A 15 16.31 7.26 1.01
CA VAL A 15 15.21 6.33 1.23
C VAL A 15 14.77 6.33 2.69
N GLU A 16 15.69 6.58 3.63
CA GLU A 16 15.39 6.66 5.06
C GLU A 16 14.52 7.89 5.38
N ASN A 17 14.82 9.05 4.80
CA ASN A 17 13.99 10.24 4.96
C ASN A 17 12.59 10.07 4.36
N ILE A 18 12.48 9.35 3.23
CA ILE A 18 11.17 8.99 2.65
C ILE A 18 10.38 8.12 3.63
N LYS A 19 11.01 7.12 4.26
CA LYS A 19 10.36 6.29 5.27
C LYS A 19 9.92 7.08 6.50
N ASN A 20 10.81 7.91 7.04
CA ASN A 20 10.49 8.74 8.19
C ASN A 20 9.29 9.66 7.89
N TYR A 21 9.22 10.18 6.68
CA TYR A 21 8.08 11.00 6.27
C TYR A 21 6.80 10.18 6.07
N LEU A 22 6.90 8.97 5.51
CA LEU A 22 5.77 8.04 5.43
C LEU A 22 5.25 7.65 6.80
N ASP A 23 6.15 7.35 7.74
CA ASP A 23 5.79 7.01 9.13
C ASP A 23 5.09 8.18 9.82
N PHE A 24 5.55 9.42 9.60
CA PHE A 24 4.85 10.62 10.04
C PHE A 24 3.44 10.72 9.46
N LEU A 25 3.27 10.51 8.15
CA LEU A 25 1.96 10.57 7.51
C LEU A 25 1.01 9.48 8.05
N ILE A 26 1.53 8.28 8.26
CA ILE A 26 0.73 7.12 8.68
C ILE A 26 0.41 7.20 10.18
N ASN A 27 1.41 7.44 11.03
CA ASN A 27 1.25 7.32 12.47
C ASN A 27 0.78 8.62 13.13
N GLU A 28 1.28 9.79 12.68
CA GLU A 28 0.94 11.08 13.29
C GLU A 28 -0.26 11.76 12.61
N LYS A 29 -0.43 11.55 11.29
CA LYS A 29 -1.55 12.09 10.53
C LYS A 29 -2.67 11.09 10.30
N ASN A 30 -2.50 9.83 10.70
CA ASN A 30 -3.47 8.74 10.55
C ASN A 30 -3.96 8.56 9.09
N LEU A 31 -3.05 8.73 8.12
CA LEU A 31 -3.37 8.58 6.70
C LEU A 31 -3.04 7.16 6.21
N TYR A 32 -3.92 6.59 5.42
CA TYR A 32 -3.63 5.34 4.68
C TYR A 32 -2.93 5.65 3.37
N VAL A 33 -1.62 5.86 3.45
CA VAL A 33 -0.77 6.19 2.29
C VAL A 33 -0.26 4.92 1.63
N THR A 34 -0.38 4.85 0.30
CA THR A 34 0.15 3.74 -0.50
C THR A 34 0.94 4.27 -1.68
N LEU A 35 2.09 3.66 -1.93
CA LEU A 35 2.98 4.00 -3.03
C LEU A 35 2.76 3.03 -4.19
N HIS A 36 2.68 3.53 -5.42
CA HIS A 36 2.49 2.72 -6.62
C HIS A 36 3.53 3.08 -7.69
N GLY A 37 4.26 2.09 -8.18
CA GLY A 37 5.34 2.30 -9.14
C GLY A 37 6.56 3.01 -8.50
N ALA A 38 7.20 3.92 -9.22
CA ALA A 38 8.28 4.80 -8.73
C ALA A 38 9.48 4.07 -8.09
N GLY A 39 9.80 2.86 -8.53
CA GLY A 39 10.93 2.08 -8.02
C GLY A 39 10.74 1.43 -6.66
N ILE A 40 9.52 1.43 -6.19
CA ILE A 40 9.17 1.04 -4.82
C ILE A 40 9.41 -0.44 -4.57
N ASN A 41 9.11 -1.28 -5.56
CA ASN A 41 9.07 -2.73 -5.39
C ASN A 41 10.44 -3.41 -5.17
N LYS A 42 11.53 -2.75 -5.54
CA LYS A 42 12.90 -3.29 -5.37
C LYS A 42 13.64 -2.65 -4.19
N SER A 43 12.95 -1.85 -3.40
CA SER A 43 13.56 -1.06 -2.35
C SER A 43 12.96 -1.40 -0.99
N SER A 44 13.57 -0.83 0.05
CA SER A 44 13.01 -0.85 1.39
C SER A 44 11.65 -0.12 1.53
N LEU A 45 11.14 0.47 0.45
CA LEU A 45 9.80 1.07 0.37
C LEU A 45 8.71 0.09 -0.07
N ALA A 46 9.07 -1.15 -0.46
CA ALA A 46 8.11 -2.18 -0.86
C ALA A 46 6.96 -2.42 0.17
N PRO A 47 7.18 -2.34 1.49
CA PRO A 47 6.08 -2.47 2.46
C PRO A 47 4.97 -1.43 2.31
N TYR A 48 5.26 -0.26 1.73
CA TYR A 48 4.29 0.81 1.52
C TYR A 48 3.50 0.68 0.21
N ASN A 49 3.71 -0.38 -0.58
CA ASN A 49 2.96 -0.66 -1.82
C ASN A 49 1.66 -1.46 -1.57
N ILE A 50 1.07 -1.32 -0.39
CA ILE A 50 -0.13 -2.08 -0.01
C ILE A 50 -1.09 -1.15 0.73
N HIS A 51 -2.36 -1.16 0.33
CA HIS A 51 -3.40 -0.53 1.12
C HIS A 51 -3.58 -1.29 2.43
N THR A 52 -3.20 -0.69 3.55
CA THR A 52 -3.23 -1.31 4.88
C THR A 52 -4.55 -1.10 5.63
N ASN A 53 -5.50 -0.37 5.05
CA ASN A 53 -6.84 -0.23 5.63
C ASN A 53 -7.49 -1.61 5.80
N PRO A 54 -8.09 -1.93 6.96
CA PRO A 54 -8.67 -3.26 7.22
C PRO A 54 -9.72 -3.69 6.19
N TYR A 55 -10.52 -2.76 5.66
CA TYR A 55 -11.45 -3.04 4.58
C TYR A 55 -10.72 -3.52 3.31
N CYS A 56 -9.68 -2.80 2.89
CA CYS A 56 -8.88 -3.18 1.71
C CYS A 56 -8.17 -4.52 1.92
N LEU A 57 -7.64 -4.78 3.12
CA LEU A 57 -7.01 -6.06 3.43
C LEU A 57 -8.00 -7.22 3.34
N TYR A 58 -9.21 -7.05 3.87
CA TYR A 58 -10.29 -8.04 3.75
C TYR A 58 -10.60 -8.32 2.27
N VAL A 59 -10.84 -7.28 1.48
CA VAL A 59 -11.11 -7.43 0.03
C VAL A 59 -9.96 -8.18 -0.67
N LYS A 60 -8.72 -7.83 -0.38
CA LYS A 60 -7.53 -8.42 -1.01
C LYS A 60 -7.19 -9.83 -0.50
N SER A 61 -7.83 -10.31 0.57
CA SER A 61 -7.66 -11.71 1.01
C SER A 61 -8.27 -12.72 0.03
N PHE A 62 -9.07 -12.25 -0.94
CA PHE A 62 -9.59 -13.04 -2.05
C PHE A 62 -8.70 -12.83 -3.28
N CYS A 63 -8.14 -13.90 -3.84
CA CYS A 63 -7.15 -13.82 -4.94
C CYS A 63 -7.65 -13.03 -6.16
N GLU A 64 -8.89 -13.27 -6.59
CA GLU A 64 -9.48 -12.57 -7.73
C GLU A 64 -9.55 -11.04 -7.54
N ASN A 65 -9.76 -10.60 -6.30
CA ASN A 65 -9.80 -9.18 -5.96
C ASN A 65 -8.42 -8.54 -5.96
N TRP A 66 -7.38 -9.31 -5.62
CA TRP A 66 -6.02 -8.85 -5.75
C TRP A 66 -5.68 -8.55 -7.21
N ASP A 67 -5.97 -9.51 -8.10
CA ASP A 67 -5.75 -9.36 -9.54
C ASP A 67 -6.49 -8.15 -10.12
N GLU A 68 -7.73 -7.94 -9.71
CA GLU A 68 -8.53 -6.81 -10.16
C GLU A 68 -7.92 -5.47 -9.71
N CYS A 69 -7.41 -5.38 -8.48
CA CYS A 69 -6.69 -4.20 -8.01
C CYS A 69 -5.50 -3.87 -8.91
N ILE A 70 -4.68 -4.88 -9.24
CA ILE A 70 -3.48 -4.68 -10.09
C ILE A 70 -3.87 -4.26 -11.51
N LYS A 71 -4.84 -4.95 -12.12
CA LYS A 71 -5.31 -4.62 -13.49
C LYS A 71 -5.77 -3.17 -13.62
N ARG A 72 -6.38 -2.63 -12.57
CA ARG A 72 -6.90 -1.25 -12.60
C ARG A 72 -5.83 -0.18 -12.42
N GLN A 73 -4.66 -0.51 -11.93
CA GLN A 73 -3.57 0.45 -11.77
C GLN A 73 -3.20 1.12 -13.10
N SER A 74 -3.25 0.40 -14.22
CA SER A 74 -2.97 0.96 -15.54
C SER A 74 -3.93 2.11 -15.93
N ALA A 75 -5.20 2.02 -15.54
CA ALA A 75 -6.17 3.09 -15.77
C ALA A 75 -5.92 4.30 -14.86
N VAL A 76 -5.50 4.06 -13.61
CA VAL A 76 -5.09 5.12 -12.68
C VAL A 76 -3.87 5.86 -13.22
N TYR A 77 -2.85 5.14 -13.72
CA TYR A 77 -1.68 5.74 -14.36
C TYR A 77 -2.04 6.67 -15.52
N LYS A 78 -2.96 6.24 -16.39
CA LYS A 78 -3.42 7.08 -17.51
C LYS A 78 -4.07 8.37 -17.02
N LYS A 79 -4.89 8.27 -15.97
CA LYS A 79 -5.58 9.41 -15.39
C LYS A 79 -4.64 10.37 -14.65
N CYS A 80 -3.50 9.90 -14.18
CA CYS A 80 -2.45 10.74 -13.56
C CYS A 80 -1.91 11.82 -14.50
N ALA A 81 -2.08 11.69 -15.82
CA ALA A 81 -1.71 12.73 -16.78
C ALA A 81 -2.50 14.05 -16.57
N ASP A 82 -3.71 13.95 -16.01
CA ASP A 82 -4.60 15.10 -15.76
C ASP A 82 -4.33 15.76 -14.38
N GLY A 83 -3.36 15.26 -13.61
CA GLY A 83 -3.01 15.76 -12.27
C GLY A 83 -3.60 14.93 -11.14
N ALA A 84 -3.59 15.50 -9.93
CA ALA A 84 -4.16 14.86 -8.74
C ALA A 84 -5.69 14.83 -8.81
N PHE A 85 -6.30 13.76 -8.32
CA PHE A 85 -7.75 13.60 -8.31
C PHE A 85 -8.24 12.76 -7.13
N PHE A 86 -9.53 12.91 -6.81
CA PHE A 86 -10.26 11.99 -5.94
C PHE A 86 -11.08 11.02 -6.80
N GLY A 87 -11.11 9.76 -6.41
CA GLY A 87 -11.87 8.73 -7.09
C GLY A 87 -12.34 7.62 -6.17
N SER A 88 -13.19 6.74 -6.71
CA SER A 88 -13.63 5.54 -6.00
C SER A 88 -13.15 4.30 -6.74
N CYS A 89 -12.45 3.41 -6.03
CA CYS A 89 -12.01 2.13 -6.57
C CYS A 89 -13.20 1.20 -6.88
N TYR A 90 -12.93 0.04 -7.45
CA TYR A 90 -13.97 -0.92 -7.84
C TYR A 90 -14.73 -1.53 -6.65
N CYS A 91 -14.12 -1.55 -5.45
CA CYS A 91 -14.74 -2.01 -4.21
C CYS A 91 -15.34 -0.87 -3.37
N GLY A 92 -15.51 0.32 -3.94
CA GLY A 92 -16.20 1.41 -3.28
C GLY A 92 -15.36 2.26 -2.33
N VAL A 93 -14.04 2.02 -2.21
CA VAL A 93 -13.16 2.87 -1.39
C VAL A 93 -12.88 4.17 -2.11
N GLY A 94 -13.08 5.28 -1.43
CA GLY A 94 -12.64 6.61 -1.86
C GLY A 94 -11.15 6.82 -1.59
N GLU A 95 -10.46 7.39 -2.57
CA GLU A 95 -9.02 7.66 -2.47
C GLU A 95 -8.63 8.90 -3.25
N TYR A 96 -7.69 9.65 -2.72
CA TYR A 96 -6.93 10.65 -3.46
C TYR A 96 -5.76 9.97 -4.17
N VAL A 97 -5.50 10.40 -5.40
CA VAL A 97 -4.36 9.94 -6.20
C VAL A 97 -3.53 11.15 -6.59
N PHE A 98 -2.24 11.10 -6.28
CA PHE A 98 -1.26 12.14 -6.59
C PHE A 98 -0.20 11.56 -7.51
N PRO A 99 -0.03 12.09 -8.73
CA PRO A 99 0.98 11.61 -9.67
C PRO A 99 2.40 11.93 -9.17
N VAL A 100 3.28 10.95 -9.28
CA VAL A 100 4.73 11.14 -9.13
C VAL A 100 5.28 11.36 -10.53
N SER A 101 5.29 12.61 -10.99
CA SER A 101 5.61 12.98 -12.38
C SER A 101 6.67 14.07 -12.48
N TYR A 102 7.52 13.98 -13.51
CA TYR A 102 8.53 14.99 -13.80
C TYR A 102 8.72 15.12 -15.30
N LYS A 103 8.72 16.35 -15.82
CA LYS A 103 8.87 16.68 -17.25
C LYS A 103 7.97 15.85 -18.16
N GLY A 104 6.69 15.73 -17.80
CA GLY A 104 5.69 14.99 -18.58
C GLY A 104 5.77 13.46 -18.51
N LYS A 105 6.72 12.91 -17.73
CA LYS A 105 6.83 11.47 -17.49
C LYS A 105 6.30 11.15 -16.10
N THR A 106 5.36 10.21 -16.02
CA THR A 106 4.86 9.66 -14.75
C THR A 106 5.70 8.46 -14.34
N TYR A 107 6.21 8.50 -13.12
CA TYR A 107 7.05 7.47 -12.50
C TYR A 107 6.25 6.57 -11.56
N GLY A 108 5.10 7.01 -11.14
CA GLY A 108 4.23 6.32 -10.22
C GLY A 108 3.13 7.23 -9.72
N PHE A 109 2.45 6.80 -8.68
CA PHE A 109 1.51 7.64 -7.96
C PHE A 109 1.47 7.28 -6.47
N VAL A 110 1.07 8.24 -5.67
CA VAL A 110 0.76 8.05 -4.25
C VAL A 110 -0.75 8.07 -4.10
N SER A 111 -1.33 7.08 -3.44
CA SER A 111 -2.74 7.12 -3.05
C SER A 111 -2.89 7.35 -1.55
N VAL A 112 -3.90 8.15 -1.19
CA VAL A 112 -4.38 8.32 0.18
C VAL A 112 -5.80 7.82 0.23
N SER A 113 -6.00 6.66 0.84
CA SER A 113 -7.25 5.93 0.88
C SER A 113 -7.90 5.96 2.27
N GLY A 114 -9.00 5.24 2.45
CA GLY A 114 -9.67 5.12 3.74
C GLY A 114 -10.95 5.93 3.83
N TYR A 115 -11.42 6.46 2.71
CA TYR A 115 -12.68 7.20 2.64
C TYR A 115 -13.81 6.35 2.03
N LYS A 116 -15.06 6.64 2.39
CA LYS A 116 -16.20 6.05 1.73
C LYS A 116 -16.34 6.64 0.33
N GLY A 117 -16.45 5.76 -0.65
CA GLY A 117 -16.67 6.12 -2.04
C GLY A 117 -18.04 5.63 -2.52
N SER A 118 -18.08 4.85 -3.61
CA SER A 118 -19.34 4.39 -4.21
C SER A 118 -19.87 3.11 -3.55
N VAL A 119 -21.02 3.22 -2.90
CA VAL A 119 -21.78 2.07 -2.34
C VAL A 119 -22.17 1.07 -3.43
N GLN A 120 -22.57 1.56 -4.62
CA GLN A 120 -22.95 0.72 -5.75
C GLN A 120 -21.77 -0.15 -6.22
N LYS A 121 -20.56 0.41 -6.27
CA LYS A 121 -19.35 -0.35 -6.61
C LYS A 121 -19.02 -1.40 -5.55
N ARG A 122 -19.17 -1.08 -4.26
CA ARG A 122 -19.01 -2.03 -3.15
C ARG A 122 -19.95 -3.23 -3.31
N ASP A 123 -21.25 -2.94 -3.50
CA ASP A 123 -22.28 -4.01 -3.58
C ASP A 123 -22.07 -4.86 -4.84
N HIS A 124 -21.78 -4.24 -5.99
CA HIS A 124 -21.43 -4.96 -7.20
C HIS A 124 -20.17 -5.85 -7.03
N ALA A 125 -19.16 -5.38 -6.33
CA ALA A 125 -17.97 -6.18 -6.07
C ALA A 125 -18.27 -7.35 -5.13
N ALA A 126 -19.11 -7.16 -4.10
CA ALA A 126 -19.55 -8.22 -3.21
C ALA A 126 -20.22 -9.37 -3.98
N ASP A 127 -21.12 -9.03 -4.88
CA ASP A 127 -21.85 -9.99 -5.70
C ASP A 127 -20.92 -10.69 -6.70
N LYS A 128 -20.12 -9.92 -7.44
CA LYS A 128 -19.23 -10.42 -8.49
C LYS A 128 -18.18 -11.39 -7.97
N TYR A 129 -17.61 -11.12 -6.79
CA TYR A 129 -16.50 -11.90 -6.22
C TYR A 129 -16.93 -12.78 -5.05
N THR A 130 -18.20 -13.02 -4.89
CA THR A 130 -18.81 -13.93 -3.90
C THR A 130 -18.29 -13.65 -2.47
N MET A 131 -18.10 -12.36 -2.14
CA MET A 131 -17.68 -11.94 -0.81
C MET A 131 -18.87 -11.97 0.16
N ASN A 132 -18.58 -12.17 1.46
CA ASN A 132 -19.60 -12.01 2.48
C ASN A 132 -20.08 -10.56 2.55
N GLY A 133 -21.21 -10.26 1.96
CA GLY A 133 -21.76 -8.91 1.84
C GLY A 133 -22.07 -8.26 3.19
N ALA A 134 -22.44 -9.04 4.24
CA ALA A 134 -22.69 -8.51 5.58
C ALA A 134 -21.38 -8.05 6.23
N GLU A 135 -20.32 -8.88 6.18
CA GLU A 135 -19.00 -8.50 6.71
C GLU A 135 -18.39 -7.35 5.93
N LEU A 136 -18.53 -7.34 4.59
CA LEU A 136 -18.06 -6.25 3.75
C LEU A 136 -18.73 -4.92 4.12
N LYS A 137 -20.05 -4.91 4.35
CA LYS A 137 -20.81 -3.72 4.78
C LYS A 137 -20.38 -3.25 6.15
N LYS A 138 -20.15 -4.17 7.08
CA LYS A 138 -19.68 -3.87 8.43
C LYS A 138 -18.30 -3.19 8.38
N LEU A 139 -17.32 -3.78 7.68
CA LEU A 139 -15.98 -3.24 7.54
C LEU A 139 -16.00 -1.89 6.80
N TYR A 140 -16.83 -1.74 5.75
CA TYR A 140 -17.02 -0.47 5.05
C TYR A 140 -17.48 0.64 5.98
N SER A 141 -18.42 0.33 6.88
CA SER A 141 -18.94 1.28 7.86
C SER A 141 -17.95 1.63 8.97
N GLN A 142 -17.17 0.64 9.43
CA GLN A 142 -16.28 0.79 10.59
C GLN A 142 -14.89 1.31 10.24
N CYS A 143 -14.39 0.99 9.03
CA CYS A 143 -12.99 1.24 8.67
C CYS A 143 -12.80 2.38 7.66
N LEU A 144 -13.89 2.89 7.07
CA LEU A 144 -13.82 3.98 6.10
C LEU A 144 -14.51 5.23 6.64
N SER A 145 -13.88 6.39 6.45
CA SER A 145 -14.42 7.69 6.89
C SER A 145 -15.45 8.24 5.92
N ASP A 146 -16.51 8.83 6.46
CA ASP A 146 -17.46 9.68 5.72
C ASP A 146 -16.88 11.08 5.45
N GLU A 147 -15.97 11.53 6.32
CA GLU A 147 -15.33 12.83 6.19
C GLU A 147 -14.20 12.75 5.17
N ILE A 148 -14.38 13.41 4.04
CA ILE A 148 -13.40 13.51 2.96
C ILE A 148 -12.78 14.90 3.05
N PRO A 149 -11.49 15.02 3.44
CA PRO A 149 -10.81 16.32 3.48
C PRO A 149 -10.80 16.98 2.09
N ASP A 150 -10.66 18.28 2.02
CA ASP A 150 -10.44 18.93 0.73
C ASP A 150 -9.07 18.57 0.15
N ILE A 151 -8.98 18.56 -1.19
CA ILE A 151 -7.77 18.12 -1.90
C ILE A 151 -6.56 18.98 -1.55
N LYS A 152 -6.73 20.27 -1.25
CA LYS A 152 -5.61 21.18 -0.95
C LYS A 152 -4.94 20.79 0.38
N SER A 153 -5.77 20.44 1.39
CA SER A 153 -5.27 19.98 2.68
C SER A 153 -4.42 18.72 2.54
N ILE A 154 -4.89 17.76 1.73
CA ILE A 154 -4.13 16.53 1.47
C ILE A 154 -2.91 16.80 0.58
N SER A 155 -3.02 17.66 -0.44
CA SER A 155 -1.90 18.05 -1.31
C SER A 155 -0.72 18.59 -0.51
N THR A 156 -0.96 19.45 0.46
CA THR A 156 0.09 20.03 1.31
C THR A 156 0.94 18.96 2.02
N LEU A 157 0.33 17.82 2.35
CA LEU A 157 1.01 16.71 3.00
C LEU A 157 1.66 15.73 1.99
N ILE A 158 1.09 15.56 0.81
CA ILE A 158 1.52 14.50 -0.12
C ILE A 158 2.46 14.98 -1.21
N GLU A 159 2.36 16.24 -1.65
CA GLU A 159 3.26 16.78 -2.68
C GLU A 159 4.75 16.73 -2.29
N PRO A 160 5.16 17.00 -1.03
CA PRO A 160 6.55 16.81 -0.62
C PRO A 160 7.00 15.35 -0.79
N LEU A 161 6.17 14.37 -0.45
CA LEU A 161 6.46 12.96 -0.67
C LEU A 161 6.62 12.63 -2.17
N CYS A 162 5.74 13.15 -3.01
CA CYS A 162 5.85 12.98 -4.47
C CYS A 162 7.15 13.55 -5.01
N ALA A 163 7.58 14.72 -4.54
CA ALA A 163 8.86 15.33 -4.92
C ALA A 163 10.05 14.46 -4.50
N MET A 164 10.07 13.96 -3.27
CA MET A 164 11.12 13.04 -2.78
C MET A 164 11.18 11.76 -3.62
N LEU A 165 10.03 11.19 -3.98
CA LEU A 165 9.93 10.00 -4.84
C LEU A 165 10.41 10.26 -6.26
N VAL A 166 10.09 11.43 -6.85
CA VAL A 166 10.60 11.83 -8.17
C VAL A 166 12.12 11.84 -8.16
N ILE A 167 12.72 12.56 -7.23
CA ILE A 167 14.17 12.71 -7.15
C ILE A 167 14.85 11.36 -6.98
N ASN A 168 14.32 10.52 -6.09
CA ASN A 168 14.85 9.15 -5.90
C ASN A 168 14.70 8.27 -7.15
N SER A 169 13.73 8.58 -8.02
CA SER A 169 13.46 7.81 -9.23
C SER A 169 14.27 8.25 -10.44
N LEU A 170 14.78 9.50 -10.47
CA LEU A 170 15.55 10.01 -11.60
C LEU A 170 16.88 9.28 -11.79
N ASP A 171 17.47 8.77 -10.70
CA ASP A 171 18.74 8.04 -10.73
C ASP A 171 18.60 6.57 -11.15
N LYS A 172 17.36 6.07 -11.29
CA LYS A 172 17.07 4.65 -11.54
C LYS A 172 15.96 4.45 -12.57
N PRO A 173 16.22 4.72 -13.85
CA PRO A 173 15.19 4.76 -14.91
C PRO A 173 14.48 3.42 -15.21
N ASP A 174 15.05 2.27 -14.84
CA ASP A 174 14.53 0.93 -15.19
C ASP A 174 13.60 0.30 -14.14
N ILE A 175 13.17 1.07 -13.14
CA ILE A 175 12.48 0.54 -11.94
C ILE A 175 10.96 0.35 -12.15
N PHE A 176 10.41 0.77 -13.30
CA PHE A 176 8.96 0.87 -13.54
C PHE A 176 8.30 -0.37 -14.16
N LYS A 177 9.03 -1.45 -14.37
CA LYS A 177 8.40 -2.72 -14.74
C LYS A 177 8.09 -3.48 -13.44
N ASP A 178 6.81 -3.50 -13.05
CA ASP A 178 6.32 -4.47 -12.08
C ASP A 178 6.72 -5.86 -12.59
N SER A 179 7.56 -6.54 -11.83
CA SER A 179 7.93 -7.91 -12.16
C SER A 179 6.92 -8.86 -11.52
N GLU A 180 6.77 -10.07 -12.06
CA GLU A 180 6.01 -11.15 -11.44
C GLU A 180 6.41 -11.34 -9.95
N ASN A 181 7.67 -11.11 -9.63
CA ASN A 181 8.20 -11.19 -8.28
C ASN A 181 7.59 -10.14 -7.34
N ASP A 182 7.37 -8.92 -7.84
CA ASP A 182 6.79 -7.81 -7.06
C ASP A 182 5.31 -8.07 -6.78
N TYR A 183 4.62 -8.64 -7.77
CA TYR A 183 3.24 -9.11 -7.62
C TYR A 183 3.13 -10.16 -6.51
N ILE A 184 3.94 -11.22 -6.56
CA ILE A 184 3.93 -12.30 -5.56
C ILE A 184 4.29 -11.77 -4.17
N TYR A 185 5.32 -10.93 -4.07
CA TYR A 185 5.69 -10.30 -2.81
C TYR A 185 4.56 -9.47 -2.21
N GLY A 186 3.96 -8.59 -3.01
CA GLY A 186 2.84 -7.74 -2.57
C GLY A 186 1.63 -8.57 -2.13
N HIS A 187 1.31 -9.65 -2.84
CA HIS A 187 0.22 -10.56 -2.47
C HIS A 187 0.49 -11.26 -1.15
N ILE A 188 1.70 -11.79 -0.94
CA ILE A 188 2.11 -12.38 0.35
C ILE A 188 1.96 -11.37 1.47
N CYS A 189 2.47 -10.14 1.32
CA CYS A 189 2.34 -9.10 2.33
C CYS A 189 0.86 -8.80 2.68
N SER A 190 -0.03 -8.76 1.70
CA SER A 190 -1.47 -8.57 1.93
C SER A 190 -2.07 -9.68 2.76
N ILE A 191 -1.76 -10.94 2.46
CA ILE A 191 -2.23 -12.10 3.23
C ILE A 191 -1.73 -12.03 4.67
N LEU A 192 -0.44 -11.75 4.86
CA LEU A 192 0.17 -11.66 6.19
C LEU A 192 -0.48 -10.54 7.04
N ASN A 193 -0.71 -9.37 6.45
CA ASN A 193 -1.36 -8.26 7.14
C ASN A 193 -2.86 -8.50 7.40
N ALA A 194 -3.56 -9.19 6.51
CA ALA A 194 -4.99 -9.50 6.69
C ALA A 194 -5.22 -10.59 7.75
N LYS A 195 -4.34 -11.59 7.80
CA LYS A 195 -4.54 -12.83 8.56
C LYS A 195 -3.45 -13.08 9.62
N TYR A 196 -2.78 -12.02 10.10
CA TYR A 196 -1.68 -12.15 11.07
C TYR A 196 -2.05 -12.87 12.36
N ALA A 197 -3.32 -12.79 12.80
CA ALA A 197 -3.83 -13.45 13.99
C ALA A 197 -4.15 -14.94 13.77
N GLU A 198 -4.24 -15.40 12.53
CA GLU A 198 -4.56 -16.77 12.18
C GLU A 198 -3.30 -17.64 12.12
N LYS A 199 -3.49 -18.98 12.17
CA LYS A 199 -2.42 -19.93 11.89
C LYS A 199 -2.23 -20.04 10.38
N LEU A 200 -1.22 -19.35 9.86
CA LEU A 200 -0.87 -19.35 8.44
C LEU A 200 0.28 -20.34 8.16
N THR A 201 0.15 -21.12 7.10
CA THR A 201 1.22 -21.97 6.56
C THR A 201 1.78 -21.39 5.28
N ILE A 202 3.06 -21.66 4.99
CA ILE A 202 3.69 -21.24 3.72
C ILE A 202 2.97 -21.87 2.53
N SER A 203 2.45 -23.09 2.71
CA SER A 203 1.68 -23.81 1.69
C SER A 203 0.41 -23.05 1.27
N GLU A 204 -0.38 -22.59 2.24
CA GLU A 204 -1.59 -21.79 1.98
C GLU A 204 -1.26 -20.46 1.28
N ILE A 205 -0.20 -19.80 1.73
CA ILE A 205 0.25 -18.54 1.13
C ILE A 205 0.69 -18.76 -0.32
N ALA A 206 1.53 -19.76 -0.58
CA ALA A 206 2.03 -20.08 -1.92
C ALA A 206 0.91 -20.50 -2.87
N LYS A 207 -0.05 -21.28 -2.37
CA LYS A 207 -1.23 -21.70 -3.14
C LYS A 207 -2.08 -20.51 -3.56
N SER A 208 -2.27 -19.51 -2.69
CA SER A 208 -3.00 -18.29 -3.03
C SER A 208 -2.24 -17.38 -4.01
N CYS A 209 -0.91 -17.50 -4.08
CA CYS A 209 -0.09 -16.82 -5.07
C CYS A 209 0.11 -17.63 -6.37
N HIS A 210 -0.57 -18.78 -6.51
CA HIS A 210 -0.43 -19.68 -7.66
C HIS A 210 1.03 -20.12 -7.96
N CYS A 211 1.83 -20.31 -6.91
CA CYS A 211 3.25 -20.68 -7.05
C CYS A 211 3.65 -21.76 -6.04
N SER A 212 4.87 -22.29 -6.15
CA SER A 212 5.41 -23.26 -5.18
C SER A 212 5.86 -22.56 -3.89
N GLU A 213 5.86 -23.29 -2.77
CA GLU A 213 6.34 -22.81 -1.46
C GLU A 213 7.79 -22.30 -1.51
N SER A 214 8.64 -23.04 -2.24
CA SER A 214 10.04 -22.66 -2.43
C SER A 214 10.15 -21.34 -3.19
N TYR A 215 9.36 -21.14 -4.24
CA TYR A 215 9.36 -19.93 -5.04
C TYR A 215 8.82 -18.73 -4.23
N ALA A 216 7.68 -18.89 -3.54
CA ALA A 216 7.14 -17.86 -2.64
C ALA A 216 8.17 -17.41 -1.60
N SER A 217 8.82 -18.38 -0.92
CA SER A 217 9.81 -18.11 0.12
C SER A 217 11.06 -17.43 -0.46
N HIS A 218 11.52 -17.86 -1.64
CA HIS A 218 12.67 -17.27 -2.32
C HIS A 218 12.40 -15.83 -2.73
N ILE A 219 11.27 -15.57 -3.40
CA ILE A 219 10.89 -14.22 -3.84
C ILE A 219 10.70 -13.30 -2.66
N PHE A 220 9.98 -13.75 -1.63
CA PHE A 220 9.75 -12.93 -0.44
C PHE A 220 11.07 -12.53 0.22
N LYS A 221 12.00 -13.48 0.42
CA LYS A 221 13.31 -13.22 0.99
C LYS A 221 14.17 -12.32 0.10
N LYS A 222 14.11 -12.51 -1.21
CA LYS A 222 14.85 -11.71 -2.21
C LYS A 222 14.41 -10.23 -2.18
N VAL A 223 13.11 -9.96 -2.05
CA VAL A 223 12.57 -8.59 -2.06
C VAL A 223 12.68 -7.93 -0.69
N SER A 224 12.27 -8.63 0.39
CA SER A 224 12.21 -8.04 1.75
C SER A 224 13.50 -8.18 2.56
N GLY A 225 14.41 -9.06 2.15
CA GLY A 225 15.57 -9.47 2.97
C GLY A 225 15.21 -10.39 4.14
N LYS A 226 13.93 -10.71 4.36
CA LYS A 226 13.41 -11.45 5.51
C LYS A 226 12.70 -12.74 5.08
N THR A 227 12.57 -13.69 6.00
CA THR A 227 11.69 -14.84 5.78
C THR A 227 10.23 -14.45 5.99
N ILE A 228 9.29 -15.17 5.36
CA ILE A 228 7.85 -14.97 5.54
C ILE A 228 7.46 -15.05 7.03
N ASN A 229 7.97 -16.06 7.75
CA ASN A 229 7.70 -16.22 9.18
C ASN A 229 8.31 -15.10 10.03
N GLY A 230 9.51 -14.64 9.70
CA GLY A 230 10.16 -13.51 10.38
C GLY A 230 9.34 -12.23 10.24
N TYR A 231 8.88 -11.94 9.03
CA TYR A 231 8.04 -10.78 8.75
C TYR A 231 6.66 -10.88 9.44
N LEU A 232 6.03 -12.06 9.44
CA LEU A 232 4.79 -12.30 10.18
C LEU A 232 4.95 -12.05 11.69
N THR A 233 6.09 -12.46 12.25
CA THR A 233 6.42 -12.22 13.66
C THR A 233 6.52 -10.73 13.96
N GLU A 234 7.16 -9.95 13.09
CA GLU A 234 7.25 -8.49 13.23
C GLU A 234 5.87 -7.82 13.19
N ILE A 235 4.99 -8.24 12.26
CA ILE A 235 3.59 -7.75 12.21
C ILE A 235 2.91 -8.04 13.55
N ARG A 236 3.00 -9.26 14.06
CA ARG A 236 2.38 -9.67 15.33
C ARG A 236 2.87 -8.84 16.50
N ILE A 237 4.18 -8.64 16.60
CA ILE A 237 4.79 -7.82 17.67
C ILE A 237 4.33 -6.36 17.56
N SER A 238 4.31 -5.79 16.35
CA SER A 238 3.82 -4.44 16.13
C SER A 238 2.35 -4.28 16.54
N LYS A 239 1.49 -5.22 16.15
CA LYS A 239 0.07 -5.22 16.55
C LYS A 239 -0.13 -5.39 18.05
N ALA A 240 0.66 -6.27 18.69
CA ALA A 240 0.63 -6.45 20.14
C ALA A 240 1.03 -5.18 20.89
N LYS A 241 2.09 -4.48 20.46
CA LYS A 241 2.48 -3.19 21.03
C LYS A 241 1.35 -2.17 20.94
N THR A 242 0.76 -2.00 19.77
CA THR A 242 -0.37 -1.08 19.56
C THR A 242 -1.56 -1.40 20.46
N LEU A 243 -1.87 -2.69 20.65
CA LEU A 243 -2.95 -3.12 21.56
C LEU A 243 -2.64 -2.79 23.02
N LEU A 244 -1.40 -3.02 23.47
CA LEU A 244 -0.98 -2.70 24.84
C LEU A 244 -1.01 -1.18 25.11
N GLU A 245 -0.53 -0.38 24.14
CA GLU A 245 -0.52 1.08 24.26
C GLU A 245 -1.94 1.67 24.31
N ASN A 246 -2.88 1.13 23.52
CA ASN A 246 -4.23 1.67 23.40
C ASN A 246 -5.25 1.10 24.42
N SER A 247 -5.00 -0.08 24.99
CA SER A 247 -5.99 -0.77 25.82
C SER A 247 -5.70 -0.70 27.32
N GLY A 248 -4.51 -0.26 27.73
CA GLY A 248 -4.07 -0.41 29.12
C GLY A 248 -4.03 -1.86 29.61
N ALA A 249 -4.12 -2.84 28.69
CA ALA A 249 -4.15 -4.26 29.01
C ALA A 249 -2.81 -4.72 29.59
N SER A 250 -2.89 -5.55 30.64
CA SER A 250 -1.71 -6.22 31.21
C SER A 250 -1.29 -7.40 30.33
N LEU A 251 0.01 -7.69 30.27
CA LEU A 251 0.56 -8.89 29.60
C LEU A 251 0.11 -10.23 30.21
N SER A 252 -0.62 -10.19 31.31
CA SER A 252 -1.12 -11.36 32.05
C SER A 252 -2.57 -11.73 31.73
N ASN A 253 -3.19 -11.15 30.71
CA ASN A 253 -4.56 -11.48 30.26
C ASN A 253 -4.54 -12.14 28.87
#